data_b83bb274c75312c864106dbfd262b29c
#
_entry.id   b83bb274c75312c864106dbfd262b29c
#
_cell.length_a   1.000
_cell.length_b   1.000
_cell.length_c   1.000
_cell.angle_alpha   90.00
_cell.angle_beta   90.00
_cell.angle_gamma   90.00
#
_symmetry.space_group_name_H-M   'P 1'
#
loop_
_entity.id
_entity.type
_entity.pdbx_description
1 polymer ?
#
loop_
_entity_poly.entity_id
_entity_poly.type
_entity_poly.pdbx_seq_one_letter_code
_entity_poly.pdbx_strand_id
1 'polypeptide(L)'
;MKKFIILTPLIVLLTICVFCIIYLLSNKDPLKPPSALLNKDLPLFESKSLYDLDKVIKTNDFKNKKVLINFFASWCLPCKVEHPLFFTLSEDHQDLFILGFNHKDNIEDAKKYLADDGNPYSFVGIDSDGMIALEFGVFGLPETFLINEDGKIIYKFMGPLTKEIIENELEPLL
;
A
#
# COMPACT_ATOMS: atom_id res chain seq x y z
N MET A 1 41.90 36.13 12.10
CA MET A 1 40.83 35.38 12.79
C MET A 1 39.44 35.96 12.58
N LYS A 2 39.20 37.29 12.69
CA LYS A 2 37.84 37.85 12.50
C LYS A 2 37.20 37.62 11.14
N LYS A 3 37.96 37.57 10.03
CA LYS A 3 37.42 37.31 8.67
C LYS A 3 36.92 35.87 8.50
N PHE A 4 37.55 34.89 9.17
CA PHE A 4 37.09 33.49 9.14
C PHE A 4 35.75 33.31 9.85
N ILE A 5 35.49 34.00 10.95
CA ILE A 5 34.25 33.92 11.73
C ILE A 5 33.07 34.47 10.89
N ILE A 6 33.33 35.50 10.07
CA ILE A 6 32.29 36.10 9.18
C ILE A 6 31.96 35.17 8.00
N LEU A 7 32.93 34.42 7.48
CA LEU A 7 32.74 33.49 6.36
C LEU A 7 32.08 32.14 6.75
N THR A 8 32.23 31.76 8.04
CA THR A 8 31.70 30.45 8.51
C THR A 8 30.21 30.25 8.22
N PRO A 9 29.29 31.19 8.50
CA PRO A 9 27.87 30.98 8.22
C PRO A 9 27.58 30.83 6.71
N LEU A 10 28.35 31.53 5.86
CA LEU A 10 28.20 31.41 4.41
C LEU A 10 28.65 30.03 3.91
N ILE A 11 29.75 29.50 4.44
CA ILE A 11 30.26 28.17 4.12
C ILE A 11 29.26 27.11 4.56
N VAL A 12 28.71 27.23 5.77
CA VAL A 12 27.69 26.30 6.30
C VAL A 12 26.44 26.32 5.43
N LEU A 13 25.97 27.52 5.06
CA LEU A 13 24.81 27.63 4.17
C LEU A 13 25.07 26.96 2.81
N LEU A 14 26.25 27.19 2.24
CA LEU A 14 26.64 26.63 0.95
C LEU A 14 26.73 25.10 1.00
N THR A 15 27.28 24.54 2.08
CA THR A 15 27.34 23.06 2.27
C THR A 15 25.95 22.46 2.43
N ILE A 16 25.04 23.10 3.15
CA ILE A 16 23.64 22.66 3.28
C ILE A 16 22.95 22.70 1.91
N CYS A 17 23.09 23.80 1.16
CA CYS A 17 22.50 23.92 -0.20
C CYS A 17 23.03 22.82 -1.13
N VAL A 18 24.33 22.58 -1.17
CA VAL A 18 24.94 21.53 -1.99
C VAL A 18 24.43 20.15 -1.57
N PHE A 19 24.34 19.87 -0.27
CA PHE A 19 23.79 18.62 0.24
C PHE A 19 22.32 18.42 -0.17
N CYS A 20 21.48 19.46 -0.03
CA CYS A 20 20.10 19.42 -0.46
C CYS A 20 19.98 19.20 -1.98
N ILE A 21 20.80 19.87 -2.80
CA ILE A 21 20.80 19.68 -4.25
C ILE A 21 21.20 18.24 -4.60
N ILE A 22 22.27 17.71 -4.00
CA ILE A 22 22.68 16.31 -4.22
C ILE A 22 21.57 15.35 -3.80
N TYR A 23 20.90 15.60 -2.68
CA TYR A 23 19.79 14.78 -2.21
C TYR A 23 18.58 14.82 -3.16
N LEU A 24 18.22 16.01 -3.66
CA LEU A 24 17.12 16.18 -4.62
C LEU A 24 17.45 15.58 -6.01
N LEU A 25 18.71 15.60 -6.40
CA LEU A 25 19.17 14.98 -7.66
C LEU A 25 19.40 13.46 -7.52
N SER A 26 19.50 12.94 -6.29
CA SER A 26 19.50 11.49 -6.08
C SER A 26 18.09 10.98 -6.33
N ASN A 27 17.87 10.26 -7.44
CA ASN A 27 16.60 9.67 -7.87
C ASN A 27 16.10 8.59 -6.86
N LYS A 28 16.02 8.92 -5.58
CA LYS A 28 15.35 8.07 -4.59
C LYS A 28 13.88 8.41 -4.66
N ASP A 29 13.11 7.50 -5.21
CA ASP A 29 11.65 7.62 -5.21
C ASP A 29 11.15 7.61 -3.76
N PRO A 30 10.61 8.73 -3.25
CA PRO A 30 10.12 8.79 -1.87
C PRO A 30 8.90 7.88 -1.63
N LEU A 31 8.23 7.43 -2.71
CA LEU A 31 7.10 6.50 -2.66
C LEU A 31 7.54 5.03 -2.54
N LYS A 32 8.86 4.77 -2.64
CA LYS A 32 9.45 3.44 -2.45
C LYS A 32 10.43 3.43 -1.27
N PRO A 33 9.99 3.69 -0.03
CA PRO A 33 10.88 3.49 1.10
C PRO A 33 11.26 2.00 1.15
N PRO A 34 12.49 1.67 1.56
CA PRO A 34 12.88 0.29 1.76
C PRO A 34 11.94 -0.33 2.80
N SER A 35 10.99 -1.13 2.33
CA SER A 35 10.07 -1.82 3.23
C SER A 35 10.83 -2.94 3.94
N ALA A 36 10.83 -2.88 5.27
CA ALA A 36 11.39 -3.95 6.10
C ALA A 36 10.67 -5.30 5.89
N LEU A 37 9.48 -5.26 5.27
CA LEU A 37 8.64 -6.43 5.02
C LEU A 37 8.87 -7.08 3.65
N LEU A 38 9.60 -6.46 2.72
CA LEU A 38 9.92 -7.11 1.44
C LEU A 38 10.71 -8.40 1.67
N ASN A 39 10.29 -9.47 1.00
CA ASN A 39 10.80 -10.84 1.13
C ASN A 39 10.60 -11.46 2.53
N LYS A 40 9.76 -10.88 3.37
CA LYS A 40 9.32 -11.46 4.64
C LYS A 40 8.02 -12.20 4.48
N ASP A 41 7.76 -13.08 5.43
CA ASP A 41 6.50 -13.80 5.50
C ASP A 41 5.34 -12.83 5.76
N LEU A 42 4.19 -13.15 5.19
CA LEU A 42 2.94 -12.42 5.40
C LEU A 42 2.65 -12.32 6.91
N PRO A 43 2.43 -11.11 7.47
CA PRO A 43 2.05 -10.93 8.86
C PRO A 43 0.83 -11.77 9.25
N LEU A 44 0.81 -12.20 10.50
CA LEU A 44 -0.36 -12.92 11.02
C LEU A 44 -1.50 -11.94 11.24
N PHE A 45 -2.65 -12.24 10.65
CA PHE A 45 -3.86 -11.48 10.88
C PHE A 45 -5.09 -12.39 10.89
N GLU A 46 -6.15 -11.87 11.47
CA GLU A 46 -7.50 -12.39 11.41
C GLU A 46 -8.45 -11.21 11.20
N SER A 47 -9.29 -11.26 10.18
CA SER A 47 -10.25 -10.20 9.87
C SER A 47 -11.63 -10.75 9.56
N LYS A 48 -12.65 -10.09 10.07
CA LYS A 48 -14.04 -10.36 9.73
C LYS A 48 -14.39 -9.75 8.38
N SER A 49 -15.32 -10.37 7.66
CA SER A 49 -15.85 -9.82 6.43
C SER A 49 -16.68 -8.56 6.69
N LEU A 50 -16.55 -7.58 5.79
CA LEU A 50 -17.38 -6.38 5.77
C LEU A 50 -18.88 -6.71 5.59
N TYR A 51 -19.20 -7.76 4.85
CA TYR A 51 -20.57 -8.12 4.49
C TYR A 51 -21.20 -9.19 5.38
N ASP A 52 -20.36 -10.00 6.03
CA ASP A 52 -20.81 -11.12 6.85
C ASP A 52 -19.84 -11.31 8.03
N LEU A 53 -20.22 -10.81 9.19
CA LEU A 53 -19.36 -10.80 10.39
C LEU A 53 -19.05 -12.21 10.94
N ASP A 54 -19.77 -13.24 10.49
CA ASP A 54 -19.50 -14.63 10.86
C ASP A 54 -18.40 -15.24 9.97
N LYS A 55 -18.15 -14.65 8.79
CA LYS A 55 -17.04 -15.03 7.93
C LYS A 55 -15.77 -14.34 8.36
N VAL A 56 -14.74 -15.13 8.56
CA VAL A 56 -13.41 -14.67 8.97
C VAL A 56 -12.39 -15.16 7.96
N ILE A 57 -11.44 -14.30 7.61
CA ILE A 57 -10.27 -14.63 6.80
C ILE A 57 -9.01 -14.49 7.65
N LYS A 58 -8.07 -15.40 7.46
CA LYS A 58 -6.82 -15.48 8.22
C LYS A 58 -5.63 -15.64 7.28
N THR A 59 -4.45 -15.26 7.74
CA THR A 59 -3.19 -15.42 6.99
C THR A 59 -3.02 -16.82 6.38
N ASN A 60 -3.43 -17.87 7.11
CA ASN A 60 -3.28 -19.26 6.66
C ASN A 60 -4.17 -19.64 5.47
N ASP A 61 -5.20 -18.87 5.15
CA ASP A 61 -6.11 -19.12 4.02
C ASP A 61 -5.47 -18.81 2.66
N PHE A 62 -4.31 -18.16 2.69
CA PHE A 62 -3.56 -17.72 1.51
C PHE A 62 -2.36 -18.61 1.14
N LYS A 63 -2.18 -19.74 1.83
CA LYS A 63 -1.11 -20.70 1.48
C LYS A 63 -1.27 -21.19 0.04
N ASN A 64 -0.18 -21.18 -0.71
CA ASN A 64 -0.12 -21.55 -2.13
C ASN A 64 -1.04 -20.72 -3.04
N LYS A 65 -1.28 -19.46 -2.66
CA LYS A 65 -2.06 -18.52 -3.47
C LYS A 65 -1.28 -17.23 -3.66
N LYS A 66 -1.39 -16.67 -4.85
CA LYS A 66 -0.96 -15.29 -5.12
C LYS A 66 -2.07 -14.34 -4.67
N VAL A 67 -1.73 -13.36 -3.85
CA VAL A 67 -2.71 -12.44 -3.24
C VAL A 67 -2.27 -11.00 -3.41
N LEU A 68 -3.15 -10.18 -3.94
CA LEU A 68 -3.01 -8.73 -3.95
C LEU A 68 -3.79 -8.15 -2.78
N ILE A 69 -3.10 -7.51 -1.83
CA ILE A 69 -3.72 -6.90 -0.65
C ILE A 69 -3.71 -5.38 -0.85
N ASN A 70 -4.87 -4.76 -0.72
CA ASN A 70 -5.02 -3.31 -0.79
C ASN A 70 -5.67 -2.78 0.49
N PHE A 71 -5.07 -1.75 1.09
CA PHE A 71 -5.64 -1.02 2.21
C PHE A 71 -6.35 0.23 1.71
N PHE A 72 -7.65 0.34 2.02
CA PHE A 72 -8.51 1.42 1.54
C PHE A 72 -9.50 1.90 2.61
N ALA A 73 -10.15 3.03 2.34
CA ALA A 73 -11.28 3.53 3.13
C ALA A 73 -12.24 4.33 2.24
N SER A 74 -13.51 4.43 2.63
CA SER A 74 -14.53 5.20 1.90
C SER A 74 -14.25 6.71 1.85
N TRP A 75 -13.57 7.23 2.87
CA TRP A 75 -13.16 8.63 2.96
C TRP A 75 -11.86 8.95 2.22
N CYS A 76 -11.15 7.94 1.69
CA CYS A 76 -9.85 8.09 1.05
C CYS A 76 -10.03 8.45 -0.44
N LEU A 77 -9.82 9.71 -0.81
CA LEU A 77 -9.96 10.16 -2.20
C LEU A 77 -8.95 9.49 -3.17
N PRO A 78 -7.65 9.35 -2.83
CA PRO A 78 -6.72 8.62 -3.71
C PRO A 78 -7.09 7.15 -3.94
N CYS A 79 -7.72 6.49 -2.93
CA CYS A 79 -8.21 5.12 -3.07
C CYS A 79 -9.31 5.03 -4.16
N LYS A 80 -10.19 6.03 -4.24
CA LYS A 80 -11.23 6.09 -5.27
C LYS A 80 -10.65 6.28 -6.68
N VAL A 81 -9.49 6.92 -6.80
CA VAL A 81 -8.82 7.12 -8.09
C VAL A 81 -8.28 5.81 -8.64
N GLU A 82 -7.69 4.95 -7.79
CA GLU A 82 -7.14 3.65 -8.21
C GLU A 82 -8.21 2.56 -8.34
N HIS A 83 -9.34 2.71 -7.65
CA HIS A 83 -10.37 1.68 -7.54
C HIS A 83 -10.80 1.02 -8.87
N PRO A 84 -11.01 1.77 -9.98
CA PRO A 84 -11.35 1.18 -11.27
C PRO A 84 -10.29 0.22 -11.82
N LEU A 85 -9.01 0.37 -11.43
CA LEU A 85 -7.93 -0.47 -11.93
C LEU A 85 -7.98 -1.89 -11.34
N PHE A 86 -8.56 -2.05 -10.16
CA PHE A 86 -8.73 -3.37 -9.54
C PHE A 86 -9.76 -4.23 -10.29
N PHE A 87 -10.73 -3.63 -10.98
CA PHE A 87 -11.64 -4.39 -11.85
C PHE A 87 -10.87 -4.98 -13.04
N THR A 88 -10.04 -4.17 -13.69
CA THR A 88 -9.19 -4.64 -14.79
C THR A 88 -8.27 -5.77 -14.30
N LEU A 89 -7.59 -5.58 -13.16
CA LEU A 89 -6.73 -6.63 -12.58
C LEU A 89 -7.49 -7.91 -12.26
N SER A 90 -8.74 -7.82 -11.77
CA SER A 90 -9.55 -9.01 -11.45
C SER A 90 -10.08 -9.72 -12.70
N GLU A 91 -10.28 -9.00 -13.80
CA GLU A 91 -10.73 -9.55 -15.09
C GLU A 91 -9.56 -10.22 -15.83
N ASP A 92 -8.37 -9.58 -15.83
CA ASP A 92 -7.20 -10.05 -16.53
C ASP A 92 -6.51 -11.23 -15.81
N HIS A 93 -6.59 -11.27 -14.46
CA HIS A 93 -5.96 -12.28 -13.61
C HIS A 93 -6.98 -13.01 -12.74
N GLN A 94 -7.74 -13.93 -13.31
CA GLN A 94 -8.83 -14.65 -12.62
C GLN A 94 -8.37 -15.49 -11.43
N ASP A 95 -7.10 -15.91 -11.41
CA ASP A 95 -6.50 -16.67 -10.31
C ASP A 95 -5.93 -15.78 -9.20
N LEU A 96 -5.89 -14.46 -9.41
CA LEU A 96 -5.42 -13.49 -8.43
C LEU A 96 -6.50 -13.25 -7.37
N PHE A 97 -6.19 -13.57 -6.12
CA PHE A 97 -7.07 -13.22 -5.01
C PHE A 97 -6.83 -11.77 -4.60
N ILE A 98 -7.81 -10.90 -4.78
CA ILE A 98 -7.71 -9.49 -4.38
C ILE A 98 -8.42 -9.31 -3.04
N LEU A 99 -7.63 -9.00 -1.99
CA LEU A 99 -8.09 -8.76 -0.63
C LEU A 99 -8.07 -7.26 -0.33
N GLY A 100 -9.24 -6.68 -0.07
CA GLY A 100 -9.34 -5.31 0.43
C GLY A 100 -9.42 -5.27 1.95
N PHE A 101 -8.57 -4.50 2.63
CA PHE A 101 -8.75 -4.17 4.04
C PHE A 101 -9.35 -2.77 4.18
N ASN A 102 -10.57 -2.71 4.71
CA ASN A 102 -11.23 -1.46 5.05
C ASN A 102 -10.68 -0.93 6.39
N HIS A 103 -9.82 0.09 6.29
CA HIS A 103 -9.00 0.60 7.39
C HIS A 103 -9.64 1.81 8.06
N LYS A 104 -9.87 1.71 9.38
CA LYS A 104 -10.37 2.82 10.23
C LYS A 104 -11.53 3.58 9.59
N ASP A 105 -12.53 2.85 9.17
CA ASP A 105 -13.67 3.35 8.43
C ASP A 105 -14.99 2.95 9.10
N ASN A 106 -16.05 3.62 8.75
CA ASN A 106 -17.40 3.21 9.14
C ASN A 106 -17.87 2.08 8.21
N ILE A 107 -18.41 1.01 8.79
CA ILE A 107 -18.85 -0.18 8.04
C ILE A 107 -19.92 0.17 6.99
N GLU A 108 -20.90 1.02 7.36
CA GLU A 108 -21.98 1.37 6.45
C GLU A 108 -21.50 2.30 5.32
N ASP A 109 -20.56 3.22 5.62
CA ASP A 109 -19.94 4.08 4.60
C ASP A 109 -19.07 3.26 3.63
N ALA A 110 -18.32 2.28 4.14
CA ALA A 110 -17.54 1.36 3.31
C ALA A 110 -18.44 0.51 2.42
N LYS A 111 -19.54 -0.06 2.95
CA LYS A 111 -20.52 -0.81 2.17
C LYS A 111 -21.16 0.06 1.11
N LYS A 112 -21.53 1.29 1.46
CA LYS A 112 -22.13 2.25 0.52
C LYS A 112 -21.14 2.57 -0.60
N TYR A 113 -19.88 2.86 -0.28
CA TYR A 113 -18.84 3.12 -1.27
C TYR A 113 -18.72 1.96 -2.27
N LEU A 114 -18.60 0.71 -1.78
CA LEU A 114 -18.47 -0.46 -2.64
C LEU A 114 -19.78 -0.84 -3.36
N ALA A 115 -20.93 -0.38 -2.87
CA ALA A 115 -22.20 -0.54 -3.59
C ALA A 115 -22.34 0.48 -4.72
N ASP A 116 -21.91 1.72 -4.51
CA ASP A 116 -22.02 2.82 -5.48
C ASP A 116 -20.97 2.68 -6.60
N ASP A 117 -19.73 2.36 -6.28
CA ASP A 117 -18.59 2.32 -7.22
C ASP A 117 -18.23 0.88 -7.67
N GLY A 118 -18.94 -0.14 -7.14
CA GLY A 118 -18.68 -1.56 -7.38
C GLY A 118 -17.66 -2.16 -6.41
N ASN A 119 -17.60 -3.49 -6.36
CA ASN A 119 -16.65 -4.22 -5.49
C ASN A 119 -15.73 -5.12 -6.30
N PRO A 120 -14.45 -4.74 -6.52
CA PRO A 120 -13.48 -5.54 -7.26
C PRO A 120 -12.78 -6.60 -6.40
N TYR A 121 -12.98 -6.58 -5.07
CA TYR A 121 -12.29 -7.46 -4.13
C TYR A 121 -12.95 -8.83 -4.06
N SER A 122 -12.13 -9.89 -4.03
CA SER A 122 -12.57 -11.27 -3.73
C SER A 122 -13.08 -11.39 -2.29
N PHE A 123 -12.51 -10.58 -1.38
CA PHE A 123 -12.93 -10.48 0.01
C PHE A 123 -12.61 -9.08 0.55
N VAL A 124 -13.49 -8.56 1.38
CA VAL A 124 -13.27 -7.30 2.08
C VAL A 124 -13.21 -7.57 3.58
N GLY A 125 -12.04 -7.39 4.15
CA GLY A 125 -11.79 -7.51 5.59
C GLY A 125 -11.93 -6.17 6.30
N ILE A 126 -12.27 -6.22 7.59
CA ILE A 126 -12.41 -5.04 8.47
C ILE A 126 -11.12 -4.87 9.28
N ASP A 127 -10.59 -3.67 9.29
CA ASP A 127 -9.43 -3.23 10.10
C ASP A 127 -9.81 -1.96 10.88
N SER A 128 -10.85 -2.06 11.73
CA SER A 128 -11.43 -0.89 12.43
C SER A 128 -10.48 -0.25 13.44
N ASP A 129 -9.64 -1.04 14.10
CA ASP A 129 -8.64 -0.57 15.07
C ASP A 129 -7.30 -0.20 14.42
N GLY A 130 -7.10 -0.59 13.15
CA GLY A 130 -5.88 -0.34 12.39
C GLY A 130 -4.72 -1.25 12.76
N MET A 131 -4.98 -2.35 13.48
CA MET A 131 -3.93 -3.27 13.92
C MET A 131 -3.38 -4.10 12.76
N ILE A 132 -4.23 -4.49 11.79
CA ILE A 132 -3.76 -5.21 10.59
C ILE A 132 -2.85 -4.28 9.77
N ALA A 133 -3.27 -3.06 9.53
CA ALA A 133 -2.44 -2.07 8.83
C ALA A 133 -1.11 -1.82 9.56
N LEU A 134 -1.11 -1.79 10.89
CA LEU A 134 0.10 -1.63 11.70
C LEU A 134 1.08 -2.80 11.48
N GLU A 135 0.61 -4.05 11.49
CA GLU A 135 1.44 -5.23 11.25
C GLU A 135 2.05 -5.23 9.83
N PHE A 136 1.32 -4.70 8.85
CA PHE A 136 1.82 -4.49 7.48
C PHE A 136 2.70 -3.26 7.33
N GLY A 137 2.91 -2.48 8.39
CA GLY A 137 3.66 -1.22 8.32
C GLY A 137 3.08 -0.27 7.28
N VAL A 138 1.74 -0.14 7.29
CA VAL A 138 1.01 0.84 6.47
C VAL A 138 1.15 2.21 7.09
N PHE A 139 1.62 3.18 6.31
CA PHE A 139 1.81 4.56 6.75
C PHE A 139 0.64 5.48 6.35
N GLY A 140 -0.07 5.12 5.30
CA GLY A 140 -1.18 5.90 4.77
C GLY A 140 -1.98 5.11 3.74
N LEU A 141 -3.07 5.71 3.24
CA LEU A 141 -3.92 5.09 2.24
C LEU A 141 -3.81 5.81 0.89
N PRO A 142 -3.90 5.05 -0.21
CA PRO A 142 -3.88 3.60 -0.27
C PRO A 142 -2.46 3.01 -0.17
N GLU A 143 -2.35 1.76 0.25
CA GLU A 143 -1.14 0.96 0.10
C GLU A 143 -1.48 -0.43 -0.44
N THR A 144 -0.66 -0.93 -1.37
CA THR A 144 -0.87 -2.21 -2.03
C THR A 144 0.33 -3.12 -1.85
N PHE A 145 0.06 -4.40 -1.57
CA PHE A 145 1.05 -5.45 -1.38
C PHE A 145 0.75 -6.63 -2.30
N LEU A 146 1.78 -7.23 -2.89
CA LEU A 146 1.66 -8.50 -3.60
C LEU A 146 2.36 -9.59 -2.79
N ILE A 147 1.63 -10.68 -2.56
CA ILE A 147 2.07 -11.86 -1.83
C ILE A 147 2.20 -13.00 -2.85
N ASN A 148 3.34 -13.69 -2.85
CA ASN A 148 3.55 -14.85 -3.70
C ASN A 148 2.96 -16.14 -3.08
N GLU A 149 3.02 -17.24 -3.82
CA GLU A 149 2.53 -18.55 -3.39
C GLU A 149 3.27 -19.11 -2.17
N ASP A 150 4.49 -18.68 -1.91
CA ASP A 150 5.27 -19.04 -0.72
C ASP A 150 4.82 -18.26 0.53
N GLY A 151 3.83 -17.35 0.39
CA GLY A 151 3.36 -16.48 1.47
C GLY A 151 4.31 -15.33 1.81
N LYS A 152 5.15 -14.91 0.87
CA LYS A 152 6.09 -13.79 1.07
C LYS A 152 5.60 -12.53 0.36
N ILE A 153 5.81 -11.39 1.01
CA ILE A 153 5.56 -10.07 0.42
C ILE A 153 6.65 -9.81 -0.63
N ILE A 154 6.30 -9.82 -1.91
CA ILE A 154 7.24 -9.59 -3.02
C ILE A 154 7.15 -8.19 -3.61
N TYR A 155 6.08 -7.46 -3.30
CA TYR A 155 5.89 -6.08 -3.76
C TYR A 155 5.13 -5.27 -2.71
N LYS A 156 5.50 -4.00 -2.58
CA LYS A 156 4.80 -2.99 -1.78
C LYS A 156 4.81 -1.67 -2.52
N PHE A 157 3.65 -1.05 -2.65
CA PHE A 157 3.52 0.28 -3.21
C PHE A 157 2.72 1.18 -2.25
N MET A 158 3.24 2.39 -2.03
CA MET A 158 2.62 3.42 -1.19
C MET A 158 2.04 4.51 -2.08
N GLY A 159 0.74 4.75 -1.96
CA GLY A 159 0.00 5.69 -2.78
C GLY A 159 -0.88 5.00 -3.83
N PRO A 160 -1.64 5.77 -4.62
CA PRO A 160 -2.56 5.23 -5.59
C PRO A 160 -1.83 4.56 -6.76
N LEU A 161 -2.22 3.34 -7.09
CA LEU A 161 -1.77 2.65 -8.29
C LEU A 161 -2.20 3.45 -9.53
N THR A 162 -1.33 3.46 -10.54
CA THR A 162 -1.63 3.98 -11.87
C THR A 162 -1.46 2.86 -12.90
N LYS A 163 -2.00 3.04 -14.10
CA LYS A 163 -1.80 2.08 -15.19
C LYS A 163 -0.30 1.84 -15.45
N GLU A 164 0.49 2.89 -15.45
CA GLU A 164 1.94 2.81 -15.67
C GLU A 164 2.65 1.98 -14.58
N ILE A 165 2.27 2.14 -13.31
CA ILE A 165 2.81 1.36 -12.20
C ILE A 165 2.39 -0.12 -12.32
N ILE A 166 1.13 -0.36 -12.66
CA ILE A 166 0.64 -1.73 -12.85
C ILE A 166 1.42 -2.39 -13.98
N GLU A 167 1.48 -1.79 -15.17
CA GLU A 167 2.13 -2.36 -16.34
C GLU A 167 3.64 -2.58 -16.16
N ASN A 168 4.34 -1.64 -15.51
CA ASN A 168 5.80 -1.69 -15.41
C ASN A 168 6.31 -2.43 -14.17
N GLU A 169 5.54 -2.47 -13.08
CA GLU A 169 6.03 -2.98 -11.80
C GLU A 169 5.24 -4.17 -11.27
N LEU A 170 3.91 -4.16 -11.39
CA LEU A 170 3.05 -5.19 -10.81
C LEU A 170 2.87 -6.38 -11.76
N GLU A 171 2.52 -6.12 -13.03
CA GLU A 171 2.30 -7.15 -14.06
C GLU A 171 3.46 -8.15 -14.22
N PRO A 172 4.73 -7.71 -14.21
CA PRO A 172 5.86 -8.66 -14.30
C PRO A 172 5.97 -9.62 -13.12
N LEU A 173 5.22 -9.39 -12.02
CA LEU A 173 5.21 -10.20 -10.80
C LEU A 173 3.95 -11.07 -10.69
N LEU A 174 2.89 -10.76 -11.47
CA LEU A 174 1.64 -11.51 -11.55
C LEU A 174 1.77 -12.72 -12.46
#